data_07d310a74e4d959c18b82e1e720b0aa4
#
_entry.id   07d310a74e4d959c18b82e1e720b0aa4
#
_cell.length_a   1.000
_cell.length_b   1.000
_cell.length_c   1.000
_cell.angle_alpha   90.00
_cell.angle_beta   90.00
_cell.angle_gamma   90.00
#
_symmetry.space_group_name_H-M   'P 1'
#
loop_
_entity.id
_entity.type
_entity.pdbx_description
1 polymer ?
#
loop_
_entity_poly.entity_id
_entity_poly.type
_entity_poly.pdbx_seq_one_letter_code
_entity_poly.pdbx_strand_id
1 'polypeptide(L)'
;MLELLSRRPSPRISLNETRSSTRFFDDTTRKNFLVVSFLSLVSLAVFVAPASAKSKRRVPAGGRAAVVVEERLSALRDEPTLAGALAQRLGRGRVVALTGARRAADGVVFYQVAVTRRTRGWLQSESFVAPSRAGDDARLVNLIKASRGFDRIERARVFLDLFPRSTLRPAVLLLYGEAAEEAAAELSRAASRRLAEERLPPDAAPLHSYYLNFNGLDRFRRQGVAFTFDRDSRVFHYDGASWRELVRRYPQSAEASEARRRLGTLATSAKAGESR
;
A
#
# COMPACT_ATOMS: atom_id res chain seq x y z
N MET A 1 17.75 23.01 -60.28
CA MET A 1 16.59 22.44 -61.00
C MET A 1 15.52 22.29 -59.96
N LEU A 2 14.66 23.32 -59.89
CA LEU A 2 13.19 23.35 -59.82
C LEU A 2 12.56 22.64 -58.61
N GLU A 3 12.09 23.45 -57.59
CA GLU A 3 10.73 24.04 -57.48
C GLU A 3 9.66 22.98 -57.25
N LEU A 4 8.87 23.04 -56.19
CA LEU A 4 7.66 23.83 -55.98
C LEU A 4 7.03 23.54 -54.59
N LEU A 5 6.91 24.56 -53.76
CA LEU A 5 5.71 25.18 -53.19
C LEU A 5 4.47 24.32 -53.01
N SER A 6 4.01 24.22 -51.76
CA SER A 6 2.59 24.26 -51.46
C SER A 6 2.31 24.79 -50.03
N ARG A 7 1.87 26.03 -50.01
CA ARG A 7 1.23 26.72 -48.86
C ARG A 7 -0.17 26.18 -48.67
N ARG A 8 -0.62 25.99 -47.43
CA ARG A 8 -2.05 25.96 -47.07
C ARG A 8 -2.34 26.98 -45.96
N PRO A 9 -3.49 27.66 -46.06
CA PRO A 9 -3.82 28.86 -45.28
C PRO A 9 -4.55 28.53 -43.98
N SER A 10 -4.38 29.43 -43.02
CA SER A 10 -5.11 29.45 -41.73
C SER A 10 -6.55 29.94 -41.91
N PRO A 11 -7.52 29.43 -41.12
CA PRO A 11 -8.84 30.04 -41.04
C PRO A 11 -8.86 31.17 -40.00
N ARG A 12 -9.41 32.28 -40.41
CA ARG A 12 -9.77 33.46 -39.62
C ARG A 12 -10.96 33.13 -38.74
N ILE A 13 -10.88 33.54 -37.47
CA ILE A 13 -12.03 33.55 -36.56
C ILE A 13 -12.61 34.98 -36.58
N SER A 14 -13.87 35.07 -36.97
CA SER A 14 -14.71 36.26 -37.03
C SER A 14 -15.21 36.62 -35.64
N LEU A 15 -14.99 37.85 -35.24
CA LEU A 15 -15.66 38.55 -34.14
C LEU A 15 -17.08 38.92 -34.54
N ASN A 16 -18.05 38.56 -33.72
CA ASN A 16 -19.40 39.16 -33.78
C ASN A 16 -19.70 39.78 -32.41
N GLU A 17 -19.72 41.13 -32.44
CA GLU A 17 -20.35 41.97 -31.44
C GLU A 17 -21.88 41.94 -31.62
N THR A 18 -22.65 41.88 -30.54
CA THR A 18 -23.99 42.48 -30.44
C THR A 18 -24.29 42.80 -28.98
N ARG A 19 -24.13 44.06 -28.61
CA ARG A 19 -25.09 45.12 -28.28
C ARG A 19 -26.18 44.75 -27.24
N SER A 20 -25.97 45.32 -26.08
CA SER A 20 -26.81 46.18 -25.23
C SER A 20 -28.36 46.00 -25.26
N SER A 21 -28.94 45.84 -24.09
CA SER A 21 -30.17 46.56 -23.73
C SER A 21 -30.29 46.72 -22.22
N THR A 22 -30.14 47.95 -21.83
CA THR A 22 -30.52 48.54 -20.53
C THR A 22 -32.03 48.58 -20.40
N ARG A 23 -32.59 48.18 -19.27
CA ARG A 23 -33.82 48.74 -18.75
C ARG A 23 -33.74 48.94 -17.25
N PHE A 24 -33.79 50.18 -16.90
CA PHE A 24 -34.16 50.86 -15.67
C PHE A 24 -35.60 50.54 -15.27
N PHE A 25 -35.87 50.28 -14.00
CA PHE A 25 -37.10 50.69 -13.29
C PHE A 25 -36.81 50.51 -11.80
N ASP A 26 -36.88 51.43 -11.16
CA ASP A 26 -37.21 52.41 -10.18
C ASP A 26 -38.08 51.84 -9.06
N ASP A 27 -37.60 52.08 -7.89
CA ASP A 27 -38.02 52.68 -6.65
C ASP A 27 -39.27 52.15 -5.90
N THR A 28 -39.07 52.18 -4.61
CA THR A 28 -39.94 52.51 -3.50
C THR A 28 -40.65 51.36 -2.74
N THR A 29 -40.32 51.16 -1.57
CA THR A 29 -41.05 51.39 -0.30
C THR A 29 -40.89 50.32 0.80
N ARG A 30 -40.15 50.73 1.82
CA ARG A 30 -40.45 50.66 3.26
C ARG A 30 -40.76 49.36 4.00
N LYS A 31 -39.98 49.22 5.01
CA LYS A 31 -40.28 48.96 6.44
C LYS A 31 -40.17 47.54 6.98
N ASN A 32 -39.13 47.41 7.79
CA ASN A 32 -39.14 46.76 9.10
C ASN A 32 -39.66 45.34 9.24
N PHE A 33 -38.76 44.39 9.45
CA PHE A 33 -38.76 43.64 10.70
C PHE A 33 -37.42 42.99 10.95
N LEU A 34 -36.78 43.34 12.06
CA LEU A 34 -35.65 42.69 12.67
C LEU A 34 -36.10 41.29 13.12
N VAL A 35 -35.53 40.25 12.57
CA VAL A 35 -35.44 38.95 13.21
C VAL A 35 -34.01 38.44 13.00
N VAL A 36 -33.25 38.58 14.09
CA VAL A 36 -31.94 37.96 14.23
C VAL A 36 -32.19 36.46 14.34
N SER A 37 -31.90 35.71 13.30
CA SER A 37 -31.74 34.25 13.37
C SER A 37 -30.29 33.92 13.12
N PHE A 38 -29.58 33.73 14.23
CA PHE A 38 -28.27 33.10 14.26
C PHE A 38 -28.44 31.63 13.82
N LEU A 39 -28.29 31.35 12.57
CA LEU A 39 -28.15 29.97 12.09
C LEU A 39 -26.67 29.63 12.14
N SER A 40 -26.25 29.00 13.26
CA SER A 40 -24.96 28.33 13.38
C SER A 40 -24.87 27.21 12.33
N LEU A 41 -24.18 27.48 11.23
CA LEU A 41 -23.81 26.47 10.26
C LEU A 41 -22.64 25.67 10.85
N VAL A 42 -22.96 24.61 11.62
CA VAL A 42 -22.00 23.60 12.00
C VAL A 42 -21.63 22.82 10.74
N SER A 43 -20.54 23.21 10.09
CA SER A 43 -19.92 22.42 9.03
C SER A 43 -19.38 21.12 9.63
N LEU A 44 -20.23 20.08 9.58
CA LEU A 44 -19.82 18.71 9.87
C LEU A 44 -18.90 18.27 8.71
N ALA A 45 -17.60 18.51 8.87
CA ALA A 45 -16.57 17.94 8.00
C ALA A 45 -16.60 16.41 8.17
N VAL A 46 -17.38 15.74 7.34
CA VAL A 46 -17.33 14.29 7.19
C VAL A 46 -15.96 13.97 6.61
N PHE A 47 -15.03 13.60 7.48
CA PHE A 47 -13.77 12.98 7.10
C PHE A 47 -14.11 11.61 6.52
N VAL A 48 -14.38 11.57 5.22
CA VAL A 48 -14.42 10.33 4.46
C VAL A 48 -13.00 9.82 4.37
N ALA A 49 -12.58 9.04 5.37
CA ALA A 49 -11.36 8.25 5.27
C ALA A 49 -11.49 7.38 3.99
N PRO A 50 -10.53 7.42 3.06
CA PRO A 50 -10.57 6.53 1.92
C PRO A 50 -10.56 5.09 2.47
N ALA A 51 -11.69 4.41 2.36
CA ALA A 51 -11.77 2.99 2.61
C ALA A 51 -10.85 2.34 1.57
N SER A 52 -9.62 2.01 1.98
CA SER A 52 -8.74 1.15 1.19
C SER A 52 -9.51 -0.12 0.90
N ALA A 53 -10.06 -0.21 -0.28
CA ALA A 53 -10.76 -1.40 -0.75
C ALA A 53 -9.76 -2.55 -0.71
N LYS A 54 -9.82 -3.34 0.36
CA LYS A 54 -9.05 -4.59 0.50
C LYS A 54 -9.40 -5.44 -0.70
N SER A 55 -8.53 -5.46 -1.70
CA SER A 55 -8.63 -6.41 -2.80
C SER A 55 -8.63 -7.81 -2.18
N LYS A 56 -9.82 -8.41 -2.06
CA LYS A 56 -9.94 -9.80 -1.62
C LYS A 56 -9.17 -10.64 -2.62
N ARG A 57 -8.04 -11.18 -2.22
CA ARG A 57 -7.27 -12.14 -3.02
C ARG A 57 -8.22 -13.27 -3.42
N ARG A 58 -8.61 -13.31 -4.70
CA ARG A 58 -9.56 -14.32 -5.19
C ARG A 58 -8.85 -15.65 -5.31
N VAL A 59 -9.40 -16.66 -4.64
CA VAL A 59 -8.96 -18.04 -4.77
C VAL A 59 -9.43 -18.57 -6.13
N PRO A 60 -8.58 -19.24 -6.92
CA PRO A 60 -9.04 -19.99 -8.09
C PRO A 60 -10.13 -20.99 -7.70
N ALA A 61 -11.11 -21.20 -8.57
CA ALA A 61 -12.25 -22.08 -8.28
C ALA A 61 -11.79 -23.51 -7.96
N GLY A 62 -12.31 -24.07 -6.86
CA GLY A 62 -12.14 -25.50 -6.49
C GLY A 62 -10.86 -25.81 -5.72
N GLY A 63 -10.77 -25.37 -4.45
CA GLY A 63 -9.67 -25.75 -3.57
C GLY A 63 -9.53 -24.85 -2.33
N ARG A 64 -8.66 -25.23 -1.38
CA ARG A 64 -8.35 -24.45 -0.19
C ARG A 64 -7.30 -23.37 -0.52
N ALA A 65 -7.57 -22.15 -0.08
CA ALA A 65 -6.66 -21.02 -0.36
C ALA A 65 -5.29 -21.22 0.30
N ALA A 66 -4.24 -20.94 -0.45
CA ALA A 66 -2.87 -20.82 0.03
C ALA A 66 -2.19 -19.63 -0.62
N VAL A 67 -1.14 -19.10 0.01
CA VAL A 67 -0.38 -17.95 -0.48
C VAL A 67 1.11 -18.27 -0.48
N VAL A 68 1.78 -18.01 -1.59
CA VAL A 68 3.24 -18.17 -1.73
C VAL A 68 3.94 -17.17 -0.81
N VAL A 69 4.90 -17.66 0.00
CA VAL A 69 5.68 -16.86 0.96
C VAL A 69 7.18 -16.99 0.75
N GLU A 70 7.63 -18.05 0.04
CA GLU A 70 9.04 -18.28 -0.26
C GLU A 70 9.25 -18.52 -1.76
N GLU A 71 9.72 -17.48 -2.46
CA GLU A 71 9.86 -17.49 -3.93
C GLU A 71 10.91 -18.49 -4.42
N ARG A 72 11.98 -18.69 -3.64
CA ARG A 72 13.05 -19.62 -4.02
C ARG A 72 12.57 -21.06 -4.16
N LEU A 73 11.53 -21.43 -3.40
CA LEU A 73 10.92 -22.76 -3.39
C LEU A 73 9.63 -22.83 -4.21
N SER A 74 9.22 -21.73 -4.85
CA SER A 74 7.93 -21.61 -5.53
C SER A 74 7.95 -22.04 -7.01
N ALA A 75 8.83 -22.96 -7.37
CA ALA A 75 8.82 -23.58 -8.68
C ALA A 75 7.57 -24.44 -8.85
N LEU A 76 6.65 -24.04 -9.72
CA LEU A 76 5.52 -24.87 -10.15
C LEU A 76 6.02 -25.91 -11.15
N ARG A 77 5.85 -27.18 -10.82
CA ARG A 77 6.33 -28.31 -11.62
C ARG A 77 5.16 -29.14 -12.14
N ASP A 78 5.41 -29.87 -13.21
CA ASP A 78 4.45 -30.83 -13.80
C ASP A 78 4.30 -32.08 -12.94
N GLU A 79 5.35 -32.49 -12.23
CA GLU A 79 5.39 -33.67 -11.37
C GLU A 79 5.77 -33.32 -9.91
N PRO A 80 5.35 -34.13 -8.91
CA PRO A 80 5.66 -33.92 -7.49
C PRO A 80 7.08 -34.39 -7.14
N THR A 81 8.07 -33.86 -7.82
CA THR A 81 9.51 -34.16 -7.64
C THR A 81 10.34 -32.91 -7.90
N LEU A 82 11.52 -32.85 -7.29
CA LEU A 82 12.46 -31.75 -7.54
C LEU A 82 13.02 -31.77 -8.97
N ALA A 83 13.00 -32.92 -9.64
CA ALA A 83 13.46 -33.10 -11.02
C ALA A 83 12.37 -32.84 -12.06
N GLY A 84 11.09 -32.74 -11.68
CA GLY A 84 9.97 -32.45 -12.58
C GLY A 84 10.19 -31.16 -13.38
N ALA A 85 9.66 -31.10 -14.60
CA ALA A 85 9.86 -29.94 -15.47
C ALA A 85 9.23 -28.67 -14.85
N LEU A 86 9.94 -27.55 -15.01
CA LEU A 86 9.50 -26.25 -14.50
C LEU A 86 8.45 -25.67 -15.45
N ALA A 87 7.21 -25.55 -14.98
CA ALA A 87 6.15 -24.84 -15.71
C ALA A 87 6.28 -23.31 -15.54
N GLN A 88 6.45 -22.83 -14.30
CA GLN A 88 6.71 -21.41 -14.00
C GLN A 88 7.19 -21.22 -12.55
N ARG A 89 7.75 -20.04 -12.26
CA ARG A 89 8.01 -19.59 -10.87
C ARG A 89 6.90 -18.68 -10.42
N LEU A 90 6.46 -18.85 -9.15
CA LEU A 90 5.40 -18.04 -8.56
C LEU A 90 6.03 -16.99 -7.64
N GLY A 91 5.65 -15.72 -7.83
CA GLY A 91 6.08 -14.64 -6.93
C GLY A 91 5.37 -14.70 -5.58
N ARG A 92 6.00 -14.09 -4.57
CA ARG A 92 5.43 -13.94 -3.21
C ARG A 92 4.08 -13.22 -3.27
N GLY A 93 3.18 -13.61 -2.38
CA GLY A 93 1.83 -13.08 -2.36
C GLY A 93 0.89 -13.69 -3.41
N ARG A 94 1.39 -14.56 -4.30
CA ARG A 94 0.52 -15.26 -5.26
C ARG A 94 -0.42 -16.20 -4.52
N VAL A 95 -1.72 -16.05 -4.76
CA VAL A 95 -2.76 -16.94 -4.25
C VAL A 95 -2.88 -18.14 -5.16
N VAL A 96 -2.94 -19.34 -4.58
CA VAL A 96 -3.17 -20.60 -5.25
C VAL A 96 -4.26 -21.39 -4.52
N ALA A 97 -4.89 -22.34 -5.20
CA ALA A 97 -5.84 -23.27 -4.60
C ALA A 97 -5.19 -24.65 -4.45
N LEU A 98 -5.18 -25.20 -3.23
CA LEU A 98 -4.67 -26.53 -2.95
C LEU A 98 -5.73 -27.58 -3.32
N THR A 99 -5.35 -28.58 -4.12
CA THR A 99 -6.27 -29.63 -4.60
C THR A 99 -5.85 -31.04 -4.16
N GLY A 100 -4.59 -31.26 -3.83
CA GLY A 100 -4.07 -32.55 -3.37
C GLY A 100 -2.70 -32.43 -2.73
N ALA A 101 -2.19 -33.50 -2.14
CA ALA A 101 -0.84 -33.56 -1.59
C ALA A 101 -0.18 -34.89 -1.91
N ARG A 102 1.13 -34.89 -2.13
CA ARG A 102 1.96 -36.08 -2.34
C ARG A 102 3.33 -35.91 -1.70
N ARG A 103 3.84 -36.99 -1.11
CA ARG A 103 5.23 -37.06 -0.64
C ARG A 103 6.06 -37.71 -1.73
N ALA A 104 7.13 -37.08 -2.14
CA ALA A 104 8.10 -37.64 -3.08
C ALA A 104 9.01 -38.66 -2.39
N ALA A 105 9.76 -39.43 -3.19
CA ALA A 105 10.68 -40.47 -2.67
C ALA A 105 11.81 -39.90 -1.79
N ASP A 106 12.24 -38.66 -2.06
CA ASP A 106 13.22 -37.89 -1.28
C ASP A 106 12.66 -37.29 0.02
N GLY A 107 11.38 -37.60 0.36
CA GLY A 107 10.71 -37.12 1.55
C GLY A 107 10.08 -35.73 1.43
N VAL A 108 10.34 -34.98 0.36
CA VAL A 108 9.76 -33.67 0.10
C VAL A 108 8.26 -33.78 -0.14
N VAL A 109 7.48 -32.90 0.49
CA VAL A 109 6.02 -32.88 0.30
C VAL A 109 5.65 -31.85 -0.76
N PHE A 110 4.93 -32.30 -1.76
CA PHE A 110 4.38 -31.44 -2.80
C PHE A 110 2.86 -31.36 -2.68
N TYR A 111 2.34 -30.17 -3.01
CA TYR A 111 0.89 -29.96 -3.15
C TYR A 111 0.54 -29.69 -4.60
N GLN A 112 -0.48 -30.36 -5.06
CA GLN A 112 -1.10 -30.02 -6.33
C GLN A 112 -1.87 -28.73 -6.16
N VAL A 113 -1.58 -27.75 -7.00
CA VAL A 113 -2.16 -26.40 -6.91
C VAL A 113 -2.74 -25.94 -8.24
N ALA A 114 -3.83 -25.18 -8.15
CA ALA A 114 -4.35 -24.40 -9.26
C ALA A 114 -3.94 -22.93 -9.07
N VAL A 115 -3.16 -22.39 -10.02
CA VAL A 115 -2.75 -20.99 -10.08
C VAL A 115 -3.80 -20.16 -10.81
N THR A 116 -4.40 -20.75 -11.84
CA THR A 116 -5.55 -20.26 -12.60
C THR A 116 -6.48 -21.44 -12.93
N ARG A 117 -7.58 -21.19 -13.62
CA ARG A 117 -8.44 -22.30 -14.12
C ARG A 117 -7.71 -23.24 -15.05
N ARG A 118 -6.72 -22.76 -15.81
CA ARG A 118 -5.96 -23.53 -16.81
C ARG A 118 -4.58 -23.95 -16.35
N THR A 119 -3.98 -23.21 -15.40
CA THR A 119 -2.60 -23.46 -14.94
C THR A 119 -2.63 -24.23 -13.64
N ARG A 120 -2.16 -25.45 -13.65
CA ARG A 120 -2.04 -26.36 -12.50
C ARG A 120 -0.63 -26.95 -12.48
N GLY A 121 -0.23 -27.48 -11.34
CA GLY A 121 1.05 -28.15 -11.15
C GLY A 121 1.31 -28.45 -9.68
N TRP A 122 2.55 -28.77 -9.38
CA TRP A 122 2.99 -29.18 -8.05
C TRP A 122 3.91 -28.12 -7.44
N LEU A 123 3.62 -27.74 -6.20
CA LEU A 123 4.44 -26.83 -5.41
C LEU A 123 4.96 -27.51 -4.16
N GLN A 124 6.20 -27.24 -3.80
CA GLN A 124 6.77 -27.63 -2.51
C GLN A 124 5.97 -27.06 -1.35
N SER A 125 5.75 -27.85 -0.29
CA SER A 125 4.95 -27.47 0.87
C SER A 125 5.50 -26.25 1.61
N GLU A 126 6.80 -26.06 1.57
CA GLU A 126 7.53 -24.97 2.22
C GLU A 126 7.39 -23.63 1.49
N SER A 127 7.00 -23.64 0.20
CA SER A 127 6.89 -22.43 -0.60
C SER A 127 5.70 -21.54 -0.25
N PHE A 128 4.67 -22.09 0.42
CA PHE A 128 3.42 -21.39 0.69
C PHE A 128 2.92 -21.62 2.12
N VAL A 129 1.93 -20.84 2.53
CA VAL A 129 1.15 -21.03 3.77
C VAL A 129 -0.33 -21.07 3.47
N ALA A 130 -1.09 -21.82 4.28
CA ALA A 130 -2.53 -21.97 4.14
C ALA A 130 -3.24 -22.00 5.51
N PRO A 131 -4.39 -21.31 5.68
CA PRO A 131 -5.15 -21.38 6.94
C PRO A 131 -5.67 -22.79 7.28
N SER A 132 -5.75 -23.66 6.27
CA SER A 132 -6.17 -25.06 6.43
C SER A 132 -5.06 -25.98 6.94
N ARG A 133 -3.83 -25.50 7.09
CA ARG A 133 -2.68 -26.25 7.60
C ARG A 133 -2.35 -25.76 9.00
N ALA A 134 -2.42 -26.66 9.96
CA ALA A 134 -2.05 -26.36 11.35
C ALA A 134 -0.57 -25.92 11.42
N GLY A 135 -0.28 -24.89 12.21
CA GLY A 135 1.06 -24.37 12.44
C GLY A 135 1.63 -23.45 11.33
N ASP A 136 0.92 -23.26 10.21
CA ASP A 136 1.38 -22.36 9.15
C ASP A 136 1.42 -20.90 9.58
N ASP A 137 0.57 -20.48 10.52
CA ASP A 137 0.65 -19.14 11.11
C ASP A 137 1.94 -18.96 11.92
N ALA A 138 2.29 -19.91 12.80
CA ALA A 138 3.54 -19.86 13.56
C ALA A 138 4.76 -19.93 12.64
N ARG A 139 4.73 -20.80 11.62
CA ARG A 139 5.80 -20.87 10.60
C ARG A 139 5.98 -19.54 9.87
N LEU A 140 4.88 -18.88 9.49
CA LEU A 140 4.96 -17.59 8.82
C LEU A 140 5.52 -16.49 9.74
N VAL A 141 5.18 -16.49 11.04
CA VAL A 141 5.77 -15.57 12.02
C VAL A 141 7.29 -15.76 12.10
N ASN A 142 7.78 -17.00 12.11
CA ASN A 142 9.22 -17.27 12.10
C ASN A 142 9.89 -16.75 10.82
N LEU A 143 9.24 -16.91 9.66
CA LEU A 143 9.73 -16.33 8.40
C LEU A 143 9.73 -14.80 8.42
N ILE A 144 8.72 -14.15 9.04
CA ILE A 144 8.68 -12.69 9.21
C ILE A 144 9.85 -12.22 10.07
N LYS A 145 10.11 -12.88 11.21
CA LYS A 145 11.23 -12.57 12.11
C LYS A 145 12.59 -12.72 11.43
N ALA A 146 12.76 -13.76 10.61
CA ALA A 146 13.98 -14.00 9.84
C ALA A 146 14.16 -13.08 8.64
N SER A 147 13.12 -12.32 8.23
CA SER A 147 13.14 -11.42 7.09
C SER A 147 13.60 -10.03 7.47
N ARG A 148 14.05 -9.25 6.48
CA ARG A 148 14.43 -7.84 6.64
C ARG A 148 13.80 -6.99 5.54
N GLY A 149 13.75 -5.67 5.77
CA GLY A 149 13.29 -4.70 4.80
C GLY A 149 11.90 -5.00 4.23
N PHE A 150 11.74 -4.81 2.93
CA PHE A 150 10.46 -4.99 2.24
C PHE A 150 9.90 -6.41 2.34
N ASP A 151 10.75 -7.44 2.35
CA ASP A 151 10.34 -8.84 2.50
C ASP A 151 9.60 -9.11 3.81
N ARG A 152 10.04 -8.49 4.92
CA ARG A 152 9.36 -8.58 6.22
C ARG A 152 7.96 -7.99 6.14
N ILE A 153 7.82 -6.83 5.49
CA ILE A 153 6.53 -6.15 5.30
C ILE A 153 5.57 -7.01 4.45
N GLU A 154 6.03 -7.57 3.34
CA GLU A 154 5.19 -8.42 2.49
C GLU A 154 4.70 -9.67 3.22
N ARG A 155 5.59 -10.37 3.93
CA ARG A 155 5.22 -11.57 4.69
C ARG A 155 4.26 -11.24 5.84
N ALA A 156 4.51 -10.15 6.56
CA ALA A 156 3.62 -9.68 7.62
C ALA A 156 2.24 -9.30 7.04
N ARG A 157 2.19 -8.66 5.89
CA ARG A 157 0.93 -8.37 5.19
C ARG A 157 0.18 -9.63 4.81
N VAL A 158 0.87 -10.65 4.26
CA VAL A 158 0.28 -11.96 3.97
C VAL A 158 -0.33 -12.58 5.23
N PHE A 159 0.39 -12.53 6.36
CA PHE A 159 -0.12 -13.04 7.64
C PHE A 159 -1.41 -12.32 8.06
N LEU A 160 -1.37 -10.97 8.06
CA LEU A 160 -2.52 -10.15 8.50
C LEU A 160 -3.78 -10.37 7.64
N ASP A 161 -3.60 -10.69 6.35
CA ASP A 161 -4.70 -10.98 5.44
C ASP A 161 -5.22 -12.42 5.57
N LEU A 162 -4.31 -13.38 5.79
CA LEU A 162 -4.62 -14.81 5.71
C LEU A 162 -5.06 -15.41 7.06
N PHE A 163 -4.50 -14.91 8.17
CA PHE A 163 -4.74 -15.41 9.53
C PHE A 163 -5.41 -14.35 10.45
N PRO A 164 -6.62 -13.87 10.12
CA PRO A 164 -7.25 -12.78 10.88
C PRO A 164 -7.62 -13.15 12.33
N ARG A 165 -7.72 -14.46 12.63
CA ARG A 165 -8.10 -14.99 13.95
C ARG A 165 -6.94 -15.62 14.73
N SER A 166 -5.71 -15.58 14.19
CA SER A 166 -4.54 -16.13 14.90
C SER A 166 -4.24 -15.34 16.17
N THR A 167 -3.88 -16.05 17.24
CA THR A 167 -3.42 -15.46 18.51
C THR A 167 -2.09 -14.73 18.36
N LEU A 168 -1.33 -14.99 17.29
CA LEU A 168 -0.06 -14.36 16.97
C LEU A 168 -0.22 -13.00 16.25
N ARG A 169 -1.47 -12.57 15.96
CA ARG A 169 -1.75 -11.34 15.26
C ARG A 169 -1.20 -10.09 15.96
N PRO A 170 -1.29 -9.93 17.29
CA PRO A 170 -0.69 -8.79 18.00
C PRO A 170 0.81 -8.65 17.72
N ALA A 171 1.56 -9.75 17.84
CA ALA A 171 3.00 -9.76 17.56
C ALA A 171 3.31 -9.37 16.11
N VAL A 172 2.51 -9.84 15.13
CA VAL A 172 2.72 -9.48 13.72
C VAL A 172 2.37 -8.03 13.44
N LEU A 173 1.34 -7.44 14.08
CA LEU A 173 1.03 -6.01 13.97
C LEU A 173 2.17 -5.14 14.47
N LEU A 174 2.83 -5.55 15.57
CA LEU A 174 4.01 -4.86 16.08
C LEU A 174 5.17 -4.94 15.08
N LEU A 175 5.56 -6.15 14.67
CA LEU A 175 6.64 -6.40 13.70
C LEU A 175 6.42 -5.68 12.35
N TYR A 176 5.17 -5.61 11.90
CA TYR A 176 4.83 -4.91 10.67
C TYR A 176 5.10 -3.41 10.78
N GLY A 177 4.69 -2.80 11.90
CA GLY A 177 4.95 -1.38 12.15
C GLY A 177 6.44 -1.06 12.31
N GLU A 178 7.19 -1.92 13.01
CA GLU A 178 8.65 -1.79 13.14
C GLU A 178 9.34 -1.85 11.77
N ALA A 179 8.98 -2.83 10.94
CA ALA A 179 9.53 -2.94 9.59
C ALA A 179 9.14 -1.75 8.69
N ALA A 180 7.95 -1.17 8.89
CA ALA A 180 7.53 0.03 8.17
C ALA A 180 8.34 1.27 8.59
N GLU A 181 8.63 1.43 9.89
CA GLU A 181 9.47 2.54 10.36
C GLU A 181 10.93 2.39 9.92
N GLU A 182 11.50 1.17 9.98
CA GLU A 182 12.82 0.88 9.41
C GLU A 182 12.88 1.26 7.91
N ALA A 183 11.82 0.89 7.16
CA ALA A 183 11.73 1.21 5.73
C ALA A 183 11.59 2.73 5.48
N ALA A 184 10.88 3.47 6.34
CA ALA A 184 10.79 4.93 6.26
C ALA A 184 12.17 5.58 6.38
N ALA A 185 12.99 5.13 7.36
CA ALA A 185 14.34 5.61 7.54
C ALA A 185 15.26 5.27 6.33
N GLU A 186 15.13 4.07 5.76
CA GLU A 186 15.86 3.68 4.55
C GLU A 186 15.47 4.52 3.33
N LEU A 187 14.17 4.76 3.14
CA LEU A 187 13.65 5.60 2.07
C LEU A 187 14.15 7.04 2.18
N SER A 188 14.19 7.60 3.39
CA SER A 188 14.70 8.94 3.65
C SER A 188 16.18 9.06 3.25
N ARG A 189 17.00 8.10 3.70
CA ARG A 189 18.43 8.05 3.32
C ARG A 189 18.62 7.87 1.82
N ALA A 190 17.83 7.01 1.16
CA ALA A 190 17.92 6.78 -0.27
C ALA A 190 17.53 8.02 -1.08
N ALA A 191 16.44 8.70 -0.69
CA ALA A 191 16.00 9.93 -1.34
C ALA A 191 17.03 11.06 -1.18
N SER A 192 17.59 11.24 0.03
CA SER A 192 18.60 12.26 0.29
C SER A 192 19.88 12.03 -0.51
N ARG A 193 20.38 10.78 -0.62
CA ARG A 193 21.56 10.47 -1.46
C ARG A 193 21.30 10.79 -2.92
N ARG A 194 20.14 10.40 -3.47
CA ARG A 194 19.78 10.68 -4.85
C ARG A 194 19.77 12.16 -5.17
N LEU A 195 19.16 12.97 -4.28
CA LEU A 195 19.09 14.41 -4.46
C LEU A 195 20.46 15.11 -4.31
N ALA A 196 21.37 14.54 -3.53
CA ALA A 196 22.74 15.04 -3.44
C ALA A 196 23.56 14.73 -4.70
N GLU A 197 23.24 13.62 -5.40
CA GLU A 197 23.90 13.24 -6.66
C GLU A 197 23.31 13.98 -7.87
N GLU A 198 22.03 14.37 -7.82
CA GLU A 198 21.36 15.12 -8.90
C GLU A 198 21.65 16.63 -8.76
N ARG A 199 22.21 17.24 -9.82
CA ARG A 199 22.31 18.70 -9.93
C ARG A 199 20.96 19.25 -10.39
N LEU A 200 20.16 19.73 -9.45
CA LEU A 200 18.86 20.33 -9.77
C LEU A 200 19.07 21.70 -10.44
N PRO A 201 18.34 22.02 -11.54
CA PRO A 201 18.38 23.33 -12.17
C PRO A 201 17.80 24.41 -11.24
N PRO A 202 18.16 25.71 -11.42
CA PRO A 202 17.70 26.80 -10.56
C PRO A 202 16.17 26.96 -10.50
N ASP A 203 15.49 26.58 -11.57
CA ASP A 203 14.03 26.61 -11.74
C ASP A 203 13.34 25.26 -11.43
N ALA A 204 14.05 24.35 -10.77
CA ALA A 204 13.51 23.06 -10.39
C ALA A 204 12.29 23.19 -9.46
N ALA A 205 11.44 22.17 -9.49
CA ALA A 205 10.32 22.07 -8.56
C ALA A 205 10.78 22.12 -7.10
N PRO A 206 9.92 22.56 -6.15
CA PRO A 206 10.28 22.57 -4.75
C PRO A 206 10.81 21.22 -4.28
N LEU A 207 11.86 21.22 -3.46
CA LEU A 207 12.60 20.01 -3.06
C LEU A 207 11.70 18.90 -2.50
N HIS A 208 10.68 19.25 -1.73
CA HIS A 208 9.72 18.29 -1.18
C HIS A 208 8.97 17.50 -2.26
N SER A 209 8.80 18.04 -3.48
CA SER A 209 8.14 17.33 -4.58
C SER A 209 8.94 16.11 -5.03
N TYR A 210 10.26 16.17 -4.98
CA TYR A 210 11.13 15.03 -5.31
C TYR A 210 11.04 13.91 -4.28
N TYR A 211 10.86 14.24 -3.00
CA TYR A 211 10.61 13.26 -1.96
C TYR A 211 9.23 12.61 -2.11
N LEU A 212 8.18 13.40 -2.32
CA LEU A 212 6.79 12.91 -2.35
C LEU A 212 6.46 12.12 -3.61
N ASN A 213 7.13 12.39 -4.73
CA ASN A 213 6.99 11.65 -6.00
C ASN A 213 8.01 10.50 -6.14
N PHE A 214 8.67 10.11 -5.05
CA PHE A 214 9.65 9.03 -5.10
C PHE A 214 8.99 7.67 -5.35
N ASN A 215 9.33 7.04 -6.49
CA ASN A 215 8.74 5.78 -6.96
C ASN A 215 8.82 4.62 -5.95
N GLY A 216 9.82 4.66 -5.03
CA GLY A 216 9.96 3.69 -3.97
C GLY A 216 8.77 3.59 -3.01
N LEU A 217 7.96 4.66 -2.89
CA LEU A 217 6.79 4.69 -2.00
C LEU A 217 5.66 3.78 -2.47
N ASP A 218 5.47 3.60 -3.78
CA ASP A 218 4.31 2.88 -4.33
C ASP A 218 4.29 1.39 -3.97
N ARG A 219 5.45 0.75 -3.89
CA ARG A 219 5.52 -0.66 -3.47
C ARG A 219 4.99 -0.85 -2.04
N PHE A 220 5.29 0.09 -1.14
CA PHE A 220 4.83 0.06 0.25
C PHE A 220 3.34 0.35 0.35
N ARG A 221 2.83 1.32 -0.41
CA ARG A 221 1.38 1.62 -0.49
C ARG A 221 0.59 0.39 -0.90
N ARG A 222 1.08 -0.40 -1.86
CA ARG A 222 0.45 -1.68 -2.27
C ARG A 222 0.37 -2.70 -1.12
N GLN A 223 1.30 -2.64 -0.17
CA GLN A 223 1.26 -3.47 1.05
C GLN A 223 0.41 -2.86 2.17
N GLY A 224 -0.14 -1.66 1.98
CA GLY A 224 -0.95 -0.95 2.98
C GLY A 224 -0.12 -0.17 3.99
N VAL A 225 1.15 0.14 3.67
CA VAL A 225 2.00 1.05 4.44
C VAL A 225 1.85 2.47 3.89
N ALA A 226 1.52 3.42 4.76
CA ALA A 226 1.55 4.83 4.46
C ALA A 226 2.69 5.51 5.24
N PHE A 227 3.34 6.47 4.57
CA PHE A 227 4.38 7.30 5.19
C PHE A 227 3.92 8.75 5.23
N THR A 228 4.20 9.43 6.34
CA THR A 228 4.15 10.88 6.47
C THR A 228 5.54 11.43 6.17
N PHE A 229 5.61 12.62 5.59
CA PHE A 229 6.87 13.27 5.24
C PHE A 229 7.00 14.58 6.02
N ASP A 230 8.02 14.66 6.86
CA ASP A 230 8.42 15.89 7.51
C ASP A 230 9.27 16.72 6.54
N ARG A 231 8.80 17.93 6.21
CA ARG A 231 9.45 18.82 5.23
C ARG A 231 10.73 19.45 5.77
N ASP A 232 10.78 19.74 7.06
CA ASP A 232 11.88 20.45 7.69
C ASP A 232 13.10 19.55 7.87
N SER A 233 12.87 18.35 8.41
CA SER A 233 13.92 17.32 8.58
C SER A 233 14.17 16.51 7.30
N ARG A 234 13.26 16.57 6.30
CA ARG A 234 13.29 15.78 5.05
C ARG A 234 13.27 14.27 5.31
N VAL A 235 12.52 13.84 6.30
CA VAL A 235 12.45 12.45 6.75
C VAL A 235 11.03 11.90 6.56
N PHE A 236 10.97 10.65 6.09
CA PHE A 236 9.73 9.88 6.12
C PHE A 236 9.57 9.20 7.47
N HIS A 237 8.33 9.15 7.95
CA HIS A 237 7.92 8.38 9.10
C HIS A 237 6.77 7.45 8.73
N TYR A 238 6.71 6.29 9.37
CA TYR A 238 5.54 5.44 9.27
C TYR A 238 4.34 6.12 9.94
N ASP A 239 3.15 6.01 9.35
CA ASP A 239 1.92 6.61 9.89
C ASP A 239 1.42 5.98 11.20
N GLY A 240 1.97 4.83 11.61
CA GLY A 240 1.61 4.14 12.85
C GLY A 240 0.29 3.34 12.79
N ALA A 241 -0.30 3.12 11.62
CA ALA A 241 -1.62 2.48 11.48
C ALA A 241 -1.71 1.10 12.13
N SER A 242 -0.68 0.23 11.99
CA SER A 242 -0.69 -1.10 12.61
C SER A 242 -0.60 -1.04 14.14
N TRP A 243 0.18 -0.11 14.69
CA TRP A 243 0.28 0.08 16.13
C TRP A 243 -1.02 0.63 16.71
N ARG A 244 -1.71 1.55 16.00
CA ARG A 244 -3.06 1.99 16.39
C ARG A 244 -4.07 0.84 16.33
N GLU A 245 -4.02 -0.03 15.32
CA GLU A 245 -4.87 -1.22 15.25
C GLU A 245 -4.58 -2.16 16.42
N LEU A 246 -3.30 -2.40 16.73
CA LEU A 246 -2.86 -3.24 17.84
C LEU A 246 -3.41 -2.73 19.18
N VAL A 247 -3.19 -1.46 19.52
CA VAL A 247 -3.66 -0.88 20.78
C VAL A 247 -5.19 -0.89 20.90
N ARG A 248 -5.89 -0.64 19.81
CA ARG A 248 -7.36 -0.64 19.77
C ARG A 248 -7.97 -2.02 19.93
N ARG A 249 -7.42 -3.04 19.22
CA ARG A 249 -8.02 -4.38 19.17
C ARG A 249 -7.51 -5.33 20.25
N TYR A 250 -6.28 -5.11 20.69
CA TYR A 250 -5.57 -5.99 21.62
C TYR A 250 -4.94 -5.20 22.78
N PRO A 251 -5.71 -4.35 23.49
CA PRO A 251 -5.17 -3.43 24.48
C PRO A 251 -4.44 -4.09 25.65
N GLN A 252 -4.73 -5.37 25.91
CA GLN A 252 -4.17 -6.15 27.01
C GLN A 252 -3.01 -7.07 26.55
N SER A 253 -2.66 -7.07 25.27
CA SER A 253 -1.51 -7.87 24.81
C SER A 253 -0.18 -7.25 25.26
N ALA A 254 0.85 -8.09 25.45
CA ALA A 254 2.19 -7.63 25.82
C ALA A 254 2.74 -6.61 24.80
N GLU A 255 2.43 -6.79 23.53
CA GLU A 255 2.87 -5.94 22.44
C GLU A 255 2.19 -4.55 22.42
N ALA A 256 1.03 -4.41 23.08
CA ALA A 256 0.30 -3.16 23.10
C ALA A 256 1.05 -2.05 23.86
N SER A 257 1.81 -2.39 24.90
CA SER A 257 2.64 -1.44 25.65
C SER A 257 3.73 -0.84 24.77
N GLU A 258 4.43 -1.67 24.02
CA GLU A 258 5.45 -1.25 23.06
C GLU A 258 4.84 -0.41 21.93
N ALA A 259 3.69 -0.82 21.39
CA ALA A 259 2.99 -0.06 20.36
C ALA A 259 2.59 1.36 20.86
N ARG A 260 2.13 1.50 22.12
CA ARG A 260 1.85 2.83 22.71
C ARG A 260 3.10 3.68 22.80
N ARG A 261 4.22 3.10 23.23
CA ARG A 261 5.52 3.80 23.29
C ARG A 261 5.93 4.31 21.91
N ARG A 262 5.86 3.46 20.89
CA ARG A 262 6.18 3.81 19.49
C ARG A 262 5.28 4.95 18.96
N LEU A 263 3.99 4.88 19.22
CA LEU A 263 3.05 5.94 18.85
C LEU A 263 3.37 7.27 19.56
N GLY A 264 3.78 7.24 20.83
CA GLY A 264 4.23 8.41 21.57
C GLY A 264 5.46 9.06 20.92
N THR A 265 6.44 8.27 20.49
CA THR A 265 7.64 8.77 19.79
C THR A 265 7.27 9.45 18.46
N LEU A 266 6.38 8.85 17.68
CA LEU A 266 5.90 9.46 16.42
C LEU A 266 5.18 10.81 16.67
N ALA A 267 4.34 10.90 17.70
CA ALA A 267 3.64 12.14 18.02
C ALA A 267 4.60 13.26 18.47
N THR A 268 5.67 12.92 19.17
CA THR A 268 6.69 13.90 19.59
C THR A 268 7.50 14.41 18.40
N SER A 269 7.87 13.53 17.47
CA SER A 269 8.58 13.91 16.25
C SER A 269 7.75 14.84 15.37
N ALA A 270 6.45 14.56 15.21
CA ALA A 270 5.54 15.40 14.43
C ALA A 270 5.39 16.82 15.03
N LYS A 271 5.30 16.94 16.36
CA LYS A 271 5.20 18.26 17.04
C LYS A 271 6.48 19.07 16.95
N ALA A 272 7.64 18.42 16.97
CA ALA A 272 8.92 19.11 16.84
C ALA A 272 9.11 19.76 15.47
N GLY A 273 8.49 19.20 14.41
CA GLY A 273 8.46 19.78 13.06
C GLY A 273 7.48 20.95 12.89
N GLU A 274 6.39 21.01 13.68
CA GLU A 274 5.41 22.12 13.63
C GLU A 274 5.83 23.38 14.41
N SER A 275 6.81 23.25 15.30
CA SER A 275 7.22 24.34 16.21
C SER A 275 8.46 25.12 15.75
N ARG A 276 8.98 24.83 14.57
CA ARG A 276 10.11 25.55 13.93
C ARG A 276 9.66 26.25 12.65
#